data_d44928d3f8826bb85277dd999372b575
#
_entry.id   d44928d3f8826bb85277dd999372b575
#
_cell.length_a   1.000
_cell.length_b   1.000
_cell.length_c   1.000
_cell.angle_alpha   90.00
_cell.angle_beta   90.00
_cell.angle_gamma   90.00
#
_symmetry.space_group_name_H-M   'P 1'
#
loop_
_entity.id
_entity.type
_entity.pdbx_description
1 polymer ?
#
loop_
_entity_poly.entity_id
_entity_poly.type
_entity_poly.pdbx_seq_one_letter_code
_entity_poly.pdbx_strand_id
1 'polypeptide(L)'
;DWSSDVCSSDLGAATAMVMGGPGAIFWMWVSAIFGMATIFVEASLAQKYKTVDENGEVTGGPAYYIRAAYKGPFGKVLAVIFAILISLALGLFGNMVQSNSISAAFNSAFGIDPMIVGVIVAVLAGFIFLGGIGRIASVTEKLVPIMAVFYILGALILIIMNIGNFPEALRQIFVGAFNPGAALGGFTGVAVSSAIQYGVARGLFSNEAGMGSTPHAHAVAKVDHPCDQGLVAICSVFIDTLIVLNLTAFSVLCTGQLHEYNQSLTAAELTQAAFESAYGHFGAIFIAICMFFFAFSTIIGWYFFGEKNVRYLFKHHPAVAAKVYAAIVVVFIVVGSMLKVDLVWNLSDLFNSLMVIPNVLGLWALSNVAKDLYDDWKKQPAKVK
;
A
#
# COMPACT_ATOMS: atom_id res chain seq x y z
N ASP A 1 -7.96 -2.99 -8.89
CA ASP A 1 -7.04 -3.76 -8.04
C ASP A 1 -6.99 -3.11 -6.65
N TRP A 2 -7.90 -3.53 -5.77
CA TRP A 2 -8.07 -2.99 -4.41
C TRP A 2 -7.21 -3.76 -3.40
N SER A 3 -6.43 -4.71 -3.88
CA SER A 3 -5.83 -5.70 -2.99
C SER A 3 -4.57 -5.22 -2.28
N SER A 4 -3.80 -4.34 -2.89
CA SER A 4 -2.59 -3.81 -2.27
C SER A 4 -2.90 -2.70 -1.26
N ASP A 5 -3.96 -1.91 -1.52
CA ASP A 5 -4.27 -0.72 -0.75
C ASP A 5 -4.75 -1.04 0.68
N VAL A 6 -5.63 -2.03 0.86
CA VAL A 6 -6.30 -2.29 2.15
C VAL A 6 -5.34 -2.77 3.26
N CYS A 7 -4.31 -3.54 2.93
CA CYS A 7 -3.33 -3.98 3.94
C CYS A 7 -2.36 -2.88 4.32
N SER A 8 -1.92 -2.14 3.31
CA SER A 8 -1.04 -1.00 3.51
C SER A 8 -1.69 0.05 4.40
N SER A 9 -3.04 0.17 4.39
CA SER A 9 -3.80 1.10 5.20
C SER A 9 -3.79 0.76 6.68
N ASP A 10 -4.02 -0.49 7.03
CA ASP A 10 -4.06 -0.93 8.44
C ASP A 10 -2.68 -0.76 9.10
N LEU A 11 -1.64 -1.31 8.46
CA LEU A 11 -0.26 -1.15 8.92
C LEU A 11 0.21 0.31 8.87
N GLY A 12 -0.17 1.03 7.81
CA GLY A 12 0.19 2.44 7.62
C GLY A 12 -0.39 3.32 8.72
N ALA A 13 -1.70 3.18 9.02
CA ALA A 13 -2.36 3.95 10.07
C ALA A 13 -1.74 3.68 11.45
N ALA A 14 -1.58 2.42 11.82
CA ALA A 14 -1.00 2.05 13.11
C ALA A 14 0.45 2.53 13.23
N THR A 15 1.29 2.33 12.19
CA THR A 15 2.67 2.82 12.18
C THR A 15 2.72 4.35 12.25
N ALA A 16 1.86 5.06 11.52
CA ALA A 16 1.77 6.52 11.56
C ALA A 16 1.46 7.03 12.97
N MET A 17 0.51 6.38 13.66
CA MET A 17 0.15 6.76 15.04
C MET A 17 1.26 6.45 16.04
N VAL A 18 1.97 5.34 15.89
CA VAL A 18 3.11 4.98 16.75
C VAL A 18 4.25 5.99 16.62
N MET A 19 4.61 6.36 15.40
CA MET A 19 5.79 7.18 15.10
C MET A 19 5.49 8.69 15.11
N GLY A 20 4.30 9.07 14.66
CA GLY A 20 3.87 10.46 14.48
C GLY A 20 2.75 10.92 15.41
N GLY A 21 2.27 10.03 16.30
CA GLY A 21 1.10 10.31 17.14
C GLY A 21 -0.23 10.34 16.38
N PRO A 22 -1.36 10.57 17.07
CA PRO A 22 -2.70 10.54 16.46
C PRO A 22 -2.87 11.60 15.37
N GLY A 23 -2.13 12.72 15.45
CA GLY A 23 -2.17 13.77 14.44
C GLY A 23 -1.61 13.37 13.07
N ALA A 24 -0.84 12.29 12.98
CA ALA A 24 -0.36 11.77 11.71
C ALA A 24 -1.54 11.35 10.79
N ILE A 25 -2.67 10.91 11.36
CA ILE A 25 -3.88 10.57 10.60
C ILE A 25 -4.42 11.79 9.82
N PHE A 26 -4.43 12.97 10.41
CA PHE A 26 -4.80 14.20 9.69
C PHE A 26 -3.91 14.43 8.46
N TRP A 27 -2.61 14.26 8.62
CA TRP A 27 -1.67 14.44 7.50
C TRP A 27 -1.75 13.32 6.45
N MET A 28 -2.20 12.12 6.83
CA MET A 28 -2.57 11.08 5.87
C MET A 28 -3.78 11.51 5.02
N TRP A 29 -4.80 12.13 5.61
CA TRP A 29 -5.95 12.66 4.84
C TRP A 29 -5.51 13.75 3.86
N VAL A 30 -4.67 14.69 4.32
CA VAL A 30 -4.12 15.76 3.45
C VAL A 30 -3.31 15.14 2.30
N SER A 31 -2.46 14.17 2.59
CA SER A 31 -1.68 13.44 1.58
C SER A 31 -2.60 12.74 0.55
N ALA A 32 -3.69 12.10 0.99
CA ALA A 32 -4.63 11.41 0.12
C ALA A 32 -5.37 12.37 -0.83
N ILE A 33 -5.74 13.57 -0.37
CA ILE A 33 -6.38 14.57 -1.24
C ILE A 33 -5.48 14.95 -2.42
N PHE A 34 -4.19 15.19 -2.18
CA PHE A 34 -3.22 15.45 -3.24
C PHE A 34 -2.93 14.16 -4.04
N GLY A 35 -2.89 13.02 -3.35
CA GLY A 35 -2.70 11.70 -3.94
C GLY A 35 -3.78 11.35 -4.96
N MET A 36 -5.06 11.67 -4.69
CA MET A 36 -6.16 11.43 -5.63
C MET A 36 -5.96 12.15 -6.97
N ALA A 37 -5.42 13.37 -6.95
CA ALA A 37 -5.10 14.07 -8.19
C ALA A 37 -3.91 13.42 -8.93
N THR A 38 -2.90 13.00 -8.18
CA THR A 38 -1.70 12.38 -8.74
C THR A 38 -2.02 11.02 -9.36
N ILE A 39 -2.77 10.16 -8.66
CA ILE A 39 -3.10 8.82 -9.14
C ILE A 39 -4.04 8.86 -10.35
N PHE A 40 -4.90 9.88 -10.45
CA PHE A 40 -5.70 10.11 -11.67
C PHE A 40 -4.81 10.28 -12.90
N VAL A 41 -3.76 11.10 -12.76
CA VAL A 41 -2.80 11.34 -13.84
C VAL A 41 -2.00 10.06 -14.13
N GLU A 42 -1.52 9.37 -13.11
CA GLU A 42 -0.77 8.11 -13.25
C GLU A 42 -1.57 7.05 -13.99
N ALA A 43 -2.80 6.79 -13.58
CA ALA A 43 -3.67 5.79 -14.18
C ALA A 43 -4.05 6.15 -15.63
N SER A 44 -4.35 7.44 -15.88
CA SER A 44 -4.66 7.92 -17.23
C SER A 44 -3.46 7.79 -18.18
N LEU A 45 -2.25 8.13 -17.71
CA LEU A 45 -1.03 7.97 -18.50
C LEU A 45 -0.67 6.50 -18.70
N ALA A 46 -0.88 5.65 -17.68
CA ALA A 46 -0.66 4.22 -17.81
C ALA A 46 -1.55 3.60 -18.89
N GLN A 47 -2.82 3.99 -18.95
CA GLN A 47 -3.75 3.59 -19.99
C GLN A 47 -3.34 4.10 -21.38
N LYS A 48 -2.88 5.36 -21.47
CA LYS A 48 -2.46 5.94 -22.74
C LYS A 48 -1.21 5.27 -23.32
N TYR A 49 -0.26 4.93 -22.48
CA TYR A 49 1.05 4.39 -22.87
C TYR A 49 1.20 2.89 -22.66
N LYS A 50 0.08 2.18 -22.43
CA LYS A 50 0.11 0.72 -22.36
C LYS A 50 0.50 0.10 -23.69
N THR A 51 1.08 -1.07 -23.64
CA THR A 51 1.53 -1.84 -24.79
C THR A 51 1.21 -3.32 -24.58
N VAL A 52 1.58 -4.14 -25.53
CA VAL A 52 1.44 -5.58 -25.43
C VAL A 52 2.83 -6.19 -25.31
N ASP A 53 3.02 -7.12 -24.39
CA ASP A 53 4.25 -7.85 -24.22
C ASP A 53 4.37 -8.99 -25.24
N GLU A 54 5.50 -9.71 -25.20
CA GLU A 54 5.80 -10.81 -26.10
C GLU A 54 4.87 -12.04 -25.98
N ASN A 55 4.13 -12.12 -24.87
CA ASN A 55 3.12 -13.18 -24.66
C ASN A 55 1.71 -12.75 -25.12
N GLY A 56 1.56 -11.54 -25.69
CA GLY A 56 0.28 -10.97 -26.05
C GLY A 56 -0.51 -10.39 -24.89
N GLU A 57 0.12 -10.25 -23.70
CA GLU A 57 -0.51 -9.67 -22.52
C GLU A 57 -0.33 -8.15 -22.49
N VAL A 58 -1.38 -7.43 -22.05
CA VAL A 58 -1.30 -5.97 -21.85
C VAL A 58 -0.33 -5.67 -20.71
N THR A 59 0.57 -4.74 -20.93
CA THR A 59 1.53 -4.25 -19.94
C THR A 59 1.67 -2.74 -20.05
N GLY A 60 2.10 -2.08 -18.97
CA GLY A 60 2.28 -0.64 -18.90
C GLY A 60 2.89 -0.21 -17.59
N GLY A 61 2.79 1.05 -17.28
CA GLY A 61 3.30 1.64 -16.04
C GLY A 61 4.39 2.68 -16.29
N PRO A 62 5.05 3.18 -15.21
CA PRO A 62 5.96 4.31 -15.30
C PRO A 62 7.13 4.14 -16.26
N ALA A 63 7.73 2.96 -16.34
CA ALA A 63 8.86 2.73 -17.26
C ALA A 63 8.47 3.05 -18.72
N TYR A 64 7.22 2.84 -19.09
CA TYR A 64 6.72 3.13 -20.44
C TYR A 64 6.44 4.61 -20.66
N TYR A 65 5.71 5.27 -19.76
CA TYR A 65 5.41 6.67 -19.92
C TYR A 65 6.62 7.59 -19.63
N ILE A 66 7.55 7.23 -18.72
CA ILE A 66 8.82 7.94 -18.53
C ILE A 66 9.64 7.94 -19.84
N ARG A 67 9.67 6.79 -20.52
CA ARG A 67 10.36 6.68 -21.79
C ARG A 67 9.68 7.49 -22.90
N ALA A 68 8.36 7.65 -22.86
CA ALA A 68 7.61 8.51 -23.76
C ALA A 68 7.81 10.00 -23.45
N ALA A 69 7.90 10.35 -22.15
CA ALA A 69 8.16 11.70 -21.68
C ALA A 69 9.51 12.25 -22.12
N TYR A 70 10.54 11.46 -22.00
CA TYR A 70 11.92 11.84 -22.30
C TYR A 70 12.46 11.02 -23.48
N LYS A 71 12.54 11.64 -24.66
CA LYS A 71 13.12 11.00 -25.84
C LYS A 71 14.64 10.86 -25.71
N GLY A 72 15.21 9.75 -26.21
CA GLY A 72 16.65 9.52 -26.25
C GLY A 72 17.22 8.74 -25.06
N PRO A 73 18.54 8.86 -24.77
CA PRO A 73 19.24 8.06 -23.76
C PRO A 73 18.76 8.34 -22.34
N PHE A 74 18.48 9.60 -22.00
CA PHE A 74 18.05 10.01 -20.67
C PHE A 74 16.76 9.29 -20.24
N GLY A 75 15.74 9.29 -21.11
CA GLY A 75 14.48 8.60 -20.80
C GLY A 75 14.65 7.08 -20.66
N LYS A 76 15.59 6.48 -21.42
CA LYS A 76 15.91 5.06 -21.26
C LYS A 76 16.54 4.77 -19.90
N VAL A 77 17.52 5.58 -19.49
CA VAL A 77 18.20 5.42 -18.20
C VAL A 77 17.23 5.63 -17.06
N LEU A 78 16.41 6.70 -17.10
CA LEU A 78 15.43 7.00 -16.05
C LEU A 78 14.39 5.88 -15.91
N ALA A 79 13.88 5.34 -17.02
CA ALA A 79 12.95 4.20 -17.00
C ALA A 79 13.59 2.92 -16.45
N VAL A 80 14.85 2.66 -16.75
CA VAL A 80 15.61 1.53 -16.18
C VAL A 80 15.83 1.72 -14.68
N ILE A 81 16.19 2.93 -14.24
CA ILE A 81 16.33 3.25 -12.80
C ILE A 81 15.01 3.00 -12.08
N PHE A 82 13.88 3.51 -12.61
CA PHE A 82 12.55 3.26 -12.03
C PHE A 82 12.26 1.76 -11.94
N ALA A 83 12.49 1.00 -13.03
CA ALA A 83 12.21 -0.43 -13.07
C ALA A 83 13.04 -1.23 -12.05
N ILE A 84 14.29 -0.85 -11.82
CA ILE A 84 15.14 -1.45 -10.77
C ILE A 84 14.58 -1.08 -9.40
N LEU A 85 14.29 0.21 -9.16
CA LEU A 85 13.84 0.69 -7.86
C LEU A 85 12.53 0.07 -7.44
N ILE A 86 11.52 -0.04 -8.31
CA ILE A 86 10.24 -0.67 -7.96
C ILE A 86 10.38 -2.17 -7.68
N SER A 87 11.25 -2.86 -8.45
CA SER A 87 11.51 -4.28 -8.21
C SER A 87 12.16 -4.52 -6.85
N LEU A 88 12.99 -3.60 -6.37
CA LEU A 88 13.60 -3.64 -5.04
C LEU A 88 12.62 -3.15 -3.96
N ALA A 89 11.99 -1.98 -4.18
CA ALA A 89 11.16 -1.30 -3.20
C ALA A 89 9.96 -2.15 -2.77
N LEU A 90 9.11 -2.53 -3.72
CA LEU A 90 7.88 -3.28 -3.43
C LEU A 90 8.10 -4.78 -3.48
N GLY A 91 8.71 -5.26 -4.55
CA GLY A 91 8.86 -6.69 -4.78
C GLY A 91 9.80 -7.41 -3.80
N LEU A 92 10.80 -6.74 -3.23
CA LEU A 92 11.67 -7.33 -2.22
C LEU A 92 11.39 -6.72 -0.83
N PHE A 93 11.76 -5.46 -0.62
CA PHE A 93 11.70 -4.86 0.73
C PHE A 93 10.28 -4.62 1.23
N GLY A 94 9.35 -4.21 0.36
CA GLY A 94 7.94 -4.11 0.72
C GLY A 94 7.34 -5.46 1.11
N ASN A 95 7.65 -6.52 0.37
CA ASN A 95 7.20 -7.87 0.70
C ASN A 95 7.80 -8.39 2.01
N MET A 96 9.01 -7.93 2.40
CA MET A 96 9.55 -8.20 3.73
C MET A 96 8.72 -7.55 4.84
N VAL A 97 8.25 -6.30 4.63
CA VAL A 97 7.35 -5.60 5.60
C VAL A 97 6.07 -6.41 5.80
N GLN A 98 5.44 -6.85 4.71
CA GLN A 98 4.20 -7.62 4.78
C GLN A 98 4.39 -8.97 5.49
N SER A 99 5.44 -9.71 5.13
CA SER A 99 5.77 -10.98 5.78
C SER A 99 6.10 -10.82 7.26
N ASN A 100 6.85 -9.78 7.62
CA ASN A 100 7.17 -9.45 9.01
C ASN A 100 5.91 -9.19 9.82
N SER A 101 4.98 -8.41 9.28
CA SER A 101 3.72 -8.05 9.94
C SER A 101 2.79 -9.26 10.13
N ILE A 102 2.68 -10.14 9.13
CA ILE A 102 1.94 -11.41 9.27
C ILE A 102 2.56 -12.23 10.41
N SER A 103 3.88 -12.37 10.40
CA SER A 103 4.60 -13.20 11.37
C SER A 103 4.48 -12.66 12.79
N ALA A 104 4.57 -11.34 12.96
CA ALA A 104 4.35 -10.69 14.25
C ALA A 104 2.92 -10.90 14.77
N ALA A 105 1.91 -10.73 13.91
CA ALA A 105 0.51 -10.93 14.26
C ALA A 105 0.20 -12.37 14.67
N PHE A 106 0.76 -13.35 13.95
CA PHE A 106 0.58 -14.78 14.29
C PHE A 106 1.36 -15.19 15.55
N ASN A 107 2.53 -14.61 15.75
CA ASN A 107 3.29 -14.84 16.99
C ASN A 107 2.52 -14.29 18.20
N SER A 108 1.99 -13.09 18.11
CA SER A 108 1.17 -12.47 19.16
C SER A 108 -0.10 -13.27 19.47
N ALA A 109 -0.86 -13.70 18.44
CA ALA A 109 -2.14 -14.38 18.62
C ALA A 109 -2.02 -15.86 19.02
N PHE A 110 -1.01 -16.57 18.49
CA PHE A 110 -0.92 -18.03 18.59
C PHE A 110 0.41 -18.54 19.20
N GLY A 111 1.39 -17.67 19.44
CA GLY A 111 2.73 -18.06 19.88
C GLY A 111 3.53 -18.82 18.82
N ILE A 112 3.17 -18.73 17.53
CA ILE A 112 3.87 -19.43 16.45
C ILE A 112 5.17 -18.70 16.13
N ASP A 113 6.26 -19.47 15.96
CA ASP A 113 7.56 -18.89 15.59
C ASP A 113 7.48 -18.13 14.24
N PRO A 114 7.99 -16.89 14.16
CA PRO A 114 7.95 -16.08 12.96
C PRO A 114 8.54 -16.74 11.72
N MET A 115 9.58 -17.56 11.87
CA MET A 115 10.18 -18.29 10.76
C MET A 115 9.21 -19.30 10.15
N ILE A 116 8.45 -20.03 11.00
CA ILE A 116 7.45 -21.01 10.54
C ILE A 116 6.37 -20.30 9.71
N VAL A 117 5.86 -19.17 10.21
CA VAL A 117 4.87 -18.35 9.50
C VAL A 117 5.44 -17.85 8.18
N GLY A 118 6.67 -17.31 8.20
CA GLY A 118 7.35 -16.83 7.00
C GLY A 118 7.53 -17.90 5.93
N VAL A 119 7.90 -19.13 6.32
CA VAL A 119 8.00 -20.26 5.39
C VAL A 119 6.64 -20.64 4.80
N ILE A 120 5.57 -20.67 5.60
CA ILE A 120 4.22 -20.94 5.11
C ILE A 120 3.79 -19.88 4.08
N VAL A 121 3.95 -18.60 4.41
CA VAL A 121 3.64 -17.48 3.52
C VAL A 121 4.45 -17.58 2.22
N ALA A 122 5.75 -17.88 2.31
CA ALA A 122 6.65 -18.01 1.17
C ALA A 122 6.27 -19.17 0.24
N VAL A 123 5.88 -20.32 0.79
CA VAL A 123 5.41 -21.47 0.00
C VAL A 123 4.11 -21.15 -0.73
N LEU A 124 3.15 -20.54 -0.03
CA LEU A 124 1.87 -20.14 -0.63
C LEU A 124 2.07 -19.09 -1.74
N ALA A 125 2.90 -18.07 -1.48
CA ALA A 125 3.24 -17.04 -2.46
C ALA A 125 3.96 -17.65 -3.67
N GLY A 126 4.97 -18.49 -3.45
CA GLY A 126 5.70 -19.18 -4.52
C GLY A 126 4.79 -20.01 -5.42
N PHE A 127 3.82 -20.72 -4.83
CA PHE A 127 2.83 -21.48 -5.60
C PHE A 127 1.96 -20.58 -6.50
N ILE A 128 1.61 -19.38 -6.02
CA ILE A 128 0.83 -18.40 -6.81
C ILE A 128 1.71 -17.79 -7.90
N PHE A 129 2.94 -17.38 -7.59
CA PHE A 129 3.88 -16.78 -8.54
C PHE A 129 4.14 -17.70 -9.73
N LEU A 130 4.30 -19.00 -9.51
CA LEU A 130 4.47 -19.98 -10.58
C LEU A 130 3.25 -20.12 -11.50
N GLY A 131 2.07 -19.68 -11.03
CA GLY A 131 0.82 -19.73 -11.81
C GLY A 131 0.61 -18.54 -12.74
N GLY A 132 1.46 -17.52 -12.66
CA GLY A 132 1.39 -16.31 -13.49
C GLY A 132 0.20 -15.40 -13.18
N ILE A 133 0.01 -14.38 -14.04
CA ILE A 133 -0.95 -13.29 -13.85
C ILE A 133 -2.39 -13.78 -13.66
N GLY A 134 -2.83 -14.78 -14.39
CA GLY A 134 -4.20 -15.29 -14.28
C GLY A 134 -4.51 -15.85 -12.90
N ARG A 135 -3.56 -16.54 -12.26
CA ARG A 135 -3.71 -17.05 -10.90
C ARG A 135 -3.67 -15.92 -9.88
N ILE A 136 -2.75 -14.97 -10.03
CA ILE A 136 -2.65 -13.77 -9.21
C ILE A 136 -3.99 -13.05 -9.19
N ALA A 137 -4.53 -12.68 -10.36
CA ALA A 137 -5.81 -11.99 -10.48
C ALA A 137 -6.98 -12.76 -9.86
N SER A 138 -7.07 -14.08 -10.12
CA SER A 138 -8.16 -14.91 -9.60
C SER A 138 -8.15 -15.06 -8.08
N VAL A 139 -6.97 -15.07 -7.45
CA VAL A 139 -6.84 -15.15 -5.98
C VAL A 139 -7.21 -13.82 -5.35
N THR A 140 -6.66 -12.71 -5.83
CA THR A 140 -6.91 -11.38 -5.28
C THR A 140 -8.37 -10.95 -5.45
N GLU A 141 -8.98 -11.17 -6.61
CA GLU A 141 -10.38 -10.84 -6.89
C GLU A 141 -11.37 -11.46 -5.90
N LYS A 142 -11.11 -12.68 -5.44
CA LYS A 142 -12.01 -13.38 -4.51
C LYS A 142 -11.70 -13.08 -3.04
N LEU A 143 -10.41 -12.98 -2.72
CA LEU A 143 -9.94 -12.86 -1.34
C LEU A 143 -10.27 -11.48 -0.76
N VAL A 144 -9.97 -10.43 -1.53
CA VAL A 144 -10.02 -9.04 -1.05
C VAL A 144 -11.42 -8.59 -0.62
N PRO A 145 -12.49 -8.79 -1.39
CA PRO A 145 -13.82 -8.34 -0.96
C PRO A 145 -14.30 -9.02 0.32
N ILE A 146 -14.01 -10.33 0.47
CA ILE A 146 -14.44 -11.11 1.63
C ILE A 146 -13.75 -10.57 2.90
N MET A 147 -12.42 -10.44 2.85
CA MET A 147 -11.66 -9.95 4.01
C MET A 147 -12.00 -8.50 4.36
N ALA A 148 -12.20 -7.63 3.35
CA ALA A 148 -12.57 -6.24 3.59
C ALA A 148 -13.91 -6.13 4.31
N VAL A 149 -14.92 -6.90 3.91
CA VAL A 149 -16.23 -6.91 4.57
C VAL A 149 -16.11 -7.35 6.03
N PHE A 150 -15.38 -8.45 6.32
CA PHE A 150 -15.18 -8.91 7.68
C PHE A 150 -14.46 -7.87 8.55
N TYR A 151 -13.39 -7.27 8.03
CA TYR A 151 -12.65 -6.24 8.74
C TYR A 151 -13.50 -5.00 9.02
N ILE A 152 -14.19 -4.47 8.01
CA ILE A 152 -15.07 -3.30 8.13
C ILE A 152 -16.14 -3.55 9.18
N LEU A 153 -16.80 -4.71 9.15
CA LEU A 153 -17.84 -5.05 10.13
C LEU A 153 -17.27 -5.14 11.55
N GLY A 154 -16.13 -5.83 11.72
CA GLY A 154 -15.46 -5.94 13.02
C GLY A 154 -15.04 -4.58 13.58
N ALA A 155 -14.42 -3.74 12.76
CA ALA A 155 -14.01 -2.40 13.17
C ALA A 155 -15.19 -1.48 13.49
N LEU A 156 -16.26 -1.51 12.68
CA LEU A 156 -17.48 -0.72 12.95
C LEU A 156 -18.14 -1.11 14.27
N ILE A 157 -18.29 -2.41 14.53
CA ILE A 157 -18.86 -2.88 15.80
C ILE A 157 -18.01 -2.40 16.98
N LEU A 158 -16.66 -2.52 16.88
CA LEU A 158 -15.73 -2.04 17.90
C LEU A 158 -15.90 -0.54 18.16
N ILE A 159 -15.95 0.28 17.10
CA ILE A 159 -16.14 1.73 17.21
C ILE A 159 -17.49 2.05 17.85
N ILE A 160 -18.57 1.35 17.45
CA ILE A 160 -19.92 1.54 18.03
C ILE A 160 -19.92 1.18 19.51
N MET A 161 -19.26 0.09 19.92
CA MET A 161 -19.13 -0.28 21.33
C MET A 161 -18.42 0.79 22.17
N ASN A 162 -17.51 1.55 21.54
CA ASN A 162 -16.72 2.61 22.17
C ASN A 162 -17.11 4.02 21.68
N ILE A 163 -18.35 4.21 21.22
CA ILE A 163 -18.78 5.45 20.55
C ILE A 163 -18.67 6.68 21.45
N GLY A 164 -18.73 6.51 22.77
CA GLY A 164 -18.51 7.59 23.72
C GLY A 164 -17.13 8.25 23.63
N ASN A 165 -16.12 7.52 23.18
CA ASN A 165 -14.75 8.00 23.01
C ASN A 165 -14.50 8.61 21.63
N PHE A 166 -15.44 8.50 20.69
CA PHE A 166 -15.27 9.00 19.32
C PHE A 166 -14.99 10.51 19.24
N PRO A 167 -15.67 11.40 20.01
CA PRO A 167 -15.33 12.82 20.01
C PRO A 167 -13.90 13.10 20.48
N GLU A 168 -13.43 12.35 21.47
CA GLU A 168 -12.04 12.47 21.96
C GLU A 168 -11.03 11.95 20.93
N ALA A 169 -11.32 10.85 20.24
CA ALA A 169 -10.49 10.36 19.14
C ALA A 169 -10.35 11.41 18.04
N LEU A 170 -11.43 12.06 17.63
CA LEU A 170 -11.39 13.18 16.69
C LEU A 170 -10.55 14.35 17.23
N ARG A 171 -10.74 14.74 18.50
CA ARG A 171 -9.95 15.79 19.13
C ARG A 171 -8.46 15.45 19.08
N GLN A 172 -8.07 14.22 19.39
CA GLN A 172 -6.68 13.78 19.35
C GLN A 172 -6.09 13.88 17.93
N ILE A 173 -6.83 13.53 16.90
CA ILE A 173 -6.37 13.67 15.50
C ILE A 173 -6.14 15.15 15.17
N PHE A 174 -7.13 16.02 15.38
CA PHE A 174 -7.03 17.43 14.98
C PHE A 174 -6.03 18.21 15.85
N VAL A 175 -6.08 18.05 17.17
CA VAL A 175 -5.12 18.70 18.07
C VAL A 175 -3.73 18.14 17.86
N GLY A 176 -3.60 16.82 17.72
CA GLY A 176 -2.34 16.14 17.50
C GLY A 176 -1.65 16.51 16.19
N ALA A 177 -2.39 16.94 15.18
CA ALA A 177 -1.82 17.37 13.92
C ALA A 177 -0.95 18.65 14.05
N PHE A 178 -1.30 19.52 15.01
CA PHE A 178 -0.63 20.83 15.19
C PHE A 178 0.00 21.00 16.57
N ASN A 179 -0.43 20.20 17.54
CA ASN A 179 0.13 20.20 18.91
C ASN A 179 0.12 18.77 19.50
N PRO A 180 1.03 17.88 19.05
CA PRO A 180 1.04 16.48 19.47
C PRO A 180 1.17 16.28 20.98
N GLY A 181 1.97 17.11 21.65
CA GLY A 181 2.16 17.05 23.10
C GLY A 181 0.87 17.30 23.90
N ALA A 182 -0.01 18.18 23.41
CA ALA A 182 -1.29 18.45 24.05
C ALA A 182 -2.33 17.34 23.76
N ALA A 183 -2.22 16.68 22.61
CA ALA A 183 -3.13 15.58 22.24
C ALA A 183 -2.97 14.36 23.14
N LEU A 184 -1.73 14.06 23.55
CA LEU A 184 -1.37 12.90 24.36
C LEU A 184 -1.09 13.26 25.84
N GLY A 185 -1.59 14.39 26.32
CA GLY A 185 -1.42 14.80 27.72
C GLY A 185 0.03 15.14 28.12
N GLY A 186 0.86 15.54 27.16
CA GLY A 186 2.25 15.95 27.41
C GLY A 186 3.25 14.79 27.55
N PHE A 187 2.83 13.54 27.39
CA PHE A 187 3.65 12.37 27.66
C PHE A 187 4.63 11.99 26.52
N THR A 188 4.46 12.52 25.33
CA THR A 188 5.34 12.18 24.19
C THR A 188 5.91 13.43 23.58
N GLY A 189 7.25 13.49 23.49
CA GLY A 189 7.98 14.53 22.78
C GLY A 189 7.84 14.47 21.25
N VAL A 190 6.68 14.03 20.74
CA VAL A 190 6.39 13.97 19.30
C VAL A 190 6.29 15.39 18.77
N ALA A 191 7.17 15.74 17.84
CA ALA A 191 7.14 17.04 17.18
C ALA A 191 6.08 17.06 16.07
N VAL A 192 5.52 18.23 15.75
CA VAL A 192 4.63 18.45 14.59
C VAL A 192 5.28 17.93 13.31
N SER A 193 6.59 18.11 13.16
CA SER A 193 7.36 17.58 12.02
C SER A 193 7.25 16.06 11.88
N SER A 194 7.26 15.33 13.00
CA SER A 194 7.08 13.86 12.98
C SER A 194 5.68 13.47 12.56
N ALA A 195 4.63 14.16 13.05
CA ALA A 195 3.26 13.92 12.62
C ALA A 195 3.10 14.15 11.10
N ILE A 196 3.68 15.23 10.56
CA ILE A 196 3.68 15.50 9.12
C ILE A 196 4.47 14.42 8.36
N GLN A 197 5.71 14.17 8.79
CA GLN A 197 6.61 13.24 8.12
C GLN A 197 6.01 11.83 8.03
N TYR A 198 5.59 11.28 9.15
CA TYR A 198 5.04 9.94 9.19
C TYR A 198 3.62 9.87 8.61
N GLY A 199 2.81 10.92 8.77
CA GLY A 199 1.51 11.00 8.14
C GLY A 199 1.61 10.98 6.61
N VAL A 200 2.48 11.79 6.02
CA VAL A 200 2.68 11.81 4.56
C VAL A 200 3.34 10.51 4.08
N ALA A 201 4.40 10.04 4.74
CA ALA A 201 5.11 8.83 4.31
C ALA A 201 4.21 7.58 4.37
N ARG A 202 3.45 7.41 5.46
CA ARG A 202 2.54 6.28 5.61
C ARG A 202 1.28 6.43 4.77
N GLY A 203 0.81 7.67 4.52
CA GLY A 203 -0.24 7.96 3.57
C GLY A 203 0.12 7.51 2.16
N LEU A 204 1.30 7.89 1.67
CA LEU A 204 1.82 7.45 0.36
C LEU A 204 2.01 5.92 0.30
N PHE A 205 2.53 5.32 1.36
CA PHE A 205 2.70 3.87 1.45
C PHE A 205 1.36 3.13 1.40
N SER A 206 0.31 3.68 2.02
CA SER A 206 -1.03 3.10 2.06
C SER A 206 -1.72 3.14 0.70
N ASN A 207 -1.84 4.32 0.11
CA ASN A 207 -2.63 4.52 -1.12
C ASN A 207 -1.80 4.48 -2.42
N GLU A 208 -0.48 4.34 -2.31
CA GLU A 208 0.48 4.22 -3.41
C GLU A 208 0.44 5.37 -4.44
N ALA A 209 -0.33 6.43 -4.20
CA ALA A 209 -0.52 7.53 -5.14
C ALA A 209 0.76 8.36 -5.31
N GLY A 210 1.30 8.42 -6.51
CA GLY A 210 2.55 9.10 -6.83
C GLY A 210 3.79 8.22 -6.71
N MET A 211 3.65 6.97 -6.26
CA MET A 211 4.75 6.01 -6.19
C MET A 211 5.06 5.36 -7.54
N GLY A 212 4.09 5.32 -8.46
CA GLY A 212 4.24 4.66 -9.75
C GLY A 212 4.03 3.15 -9.72
N SER A 213 3.52 2.59 -8.64
CA SER A 213 3.26 1.17 -8.47
C SER A 213 1.95 0.73 -9.14
N THR A 214 0.84 1.31 -8.72
CA THR A 214 -0.52 1.01 -9.20
C THR A 214 -0.74 1.23 -10.71
N PRO A 215 -0.03 2.13 -11.42
CA PRO A 215 -0.10 2.23 -12.87
C PRO A 215 0.08 0.93 -13.64
N HIS A 216 0.79 -0.06 -13.08
CA HIS A 216 0.96 -1.38 -13.69
C HIS A 216 -0.36 -2.16 -13.73
N ALA A 217 -1.16 -2.09 -12.67
CA ALA A 217 -2.49 -2.68 -12.61
C ALA A 217 -3.49 -1.87 -13.44
N HIS A 218 -3.45 -0.55 -13.33
CA HIS A 218 -4.34 0.33 -14.10
C HIS A 218 -4.15 0.19 -15.62
N ALA A 219 -2.94 -0.10 -16.10
CA ALA A 219 -2.67 -0.32 -17.52
C ALA A 219 -3.41 -1.54 -18.09
N VAL A 220 -3.60 -2.59 -17.29
CA VAL A 220 -4.23 -3.85 -17.72
C VAL A 220 -5.76 -3.71 -17.87
N ALA A 221 -6.36 -2.75 -17.20
CA ALA A 221 -7.80 -2.54 -17.23
C ALA A 221 -8.32 -2.22 -18.64
N LYS A 222 -9.54 -2.71 -18.94
CA LYS A 222 -10.24 -2.43 -20.18
C LYS A 222 -11.22 -1.30 -19.95
N VAL A 223 -10.92 -0.14 -20.47
CA VAL A 223 -11.75 1.06 -20.38
C VAL A 223 -11.88 1.72 -21.76
N ASP A 224 -12.93 2.47 -21.97
CA ASP A 224 -13.18 3.17 -23.23
C ASP A 224 -12.30 4.42 -23.36
N HIS A 225 -12.06 5.12 -22.25
CA HIS A 225 -11.19 6.28 -22.20
C HIS A 225 -10.17 6.21 -21.05
N PRO A 226 -8.92 6.62 -21.22
CA PRO A 226 -7.91 6.59 -20.17
C PRO A 226 -8.33 7.24 -18.84
N CYS A 227 -9.06 8.35 -18.89
CA CYS A 227 -9.54 9.05 -17.69
C CYS A 227 -10.62 8.30 -16.92
N ASP A 228 -11.34 7.35 -17.53
CA ASP A 228 -12.28 6.48 -16.80
C ASP A 228 -11.52 5.66 -15.75
N GLN A 229 -10.34 5.14 -16.12
CA GLN A 229 -9.47 4.44 -15.18
C GLN A 229 -8.88 5.38 -14.13
N GLY A 230 -8.62 6.64 -14.49
CA GLY A 230 -8.22 7.66 -13.53
C GLY A 230 -9.27 7.90 -12.44
N LEU A 231 -10.57 7.90 -12.79
CA LEU A 231 -11.65 8.01 -11.80
C LEU A 231 -11.70 6.78 -10.88
N VAL A 232 -11.54 5.58 -11.42
CA VAL A 232 -11.47 4.35 -10.61
C VAL A 232 -10.31 4.44 -9.61
N ALA A 233 -9.16 4.96 -10.03
CA ALA A 233 -8.01 5.16 -9.16
C ALA A 233 -8.28 6.17 -8.04
N ILE A 234 -9.00 7.27 -8.30
CA ILE A 234 -9.45 8.19 -7.24
C ILE A 234 -10.34 7.46 -6.24
N CYS A 235 -11.31 6.66 -6.71
CA CYS A 235 -12.19 5.90 -5.82
C CYS A 235 -11.40 4.91 -4.94
N SER A 236 -10.36 4.26 -5.48
CA SER A 236 -9.48 3.38 -4.71
C SER A 236 -8.82 4.13 -3.55
N VAL A 237 -8.15 5.26 -3.81
CA VAL A 237 -7.50 6.07 -2.77
C VAL A 237 -8.51 6.59 -1.75
N PHE A 238 -9.71 7.00 -2.19
CA PHE A 238 -10.77 7.45 -1.30
C PHE A 238 -11.18 6.34 -0.32
N ILE A 239 -11.45 5.14 -0.81
CA ILE A 239 -11.89 4.02 0.02
C ILE A 239 -10.77 3.58 0.95
N ASP A 240 -9.56 3.45 0.42
CA ASP A 240 -8.38 3.08 1.19
C ASP A 240 -8.16 4.05 2.37
N THR A 241 -7.97 5.32 2.08
CA THR A 241 -7.53 6.28 3.10
C THR A 241 -8.67 6.89 3.90
N LEU A 242 -9.84 7.16 3.29
CA LEU A 242 -10.95 7.81 4.01
C LEU A 242 -11.95 6.83 4.61
N ILE A 243 -11.89 5.54 4.27
CA ILE A 243 -12.75 4.52 4.90
C ILE A 243 -11.90 3.54 5.70
N VAL A 244 -11.08 2.71 5.05
CA VAL A 244 -10.38 1.58 5.70
C VAL A 244 -9.38 2.07 6.74
N LEU A 245 -8.51 2.99 6.38
CA LEU A 245 -7.51 3.57 7.28
C LEU A 245 -8.17 4.23 8.50
N ASN A 246 -9.29 4.94 8.31
CA ASN A 246 -10.01 5.55 9.42
C ASN A 246 -10.64 4.52 10.35
N LEU A 247 -11.10 3.39 9.85
CA LEU A 247 -11.60 2.32 10.71
C LEU A 247 -10.50 1.82 11.65
N THR A 248 -9.29 1.62 11.16
CA THR A 248 -8.13 1.26 11.98
C THR A 248 -7.80 2.35 12.99
N ALA A 249 -7.68 3.60 12.52
CA ALA A 249 -7.33 4.73 13.38
C ALA A 249 -8.34 4.91 14.52
N PHE A 250 -9.65 4.90 14.21
CA PHE A 250 -10.69 5.01 15.23
C PHE A 250 -10.79 3.78 16.12
N SER A 251 -10.54 2.57 15.62
CA SER A 251 -10.46 1.38 16.44
C SER A 251 -9.40 1.51 17.52
N VAL A 252 -8.22 1.99 17.20
CA VAL A 252 -7.13 2.20 18.15
C VAL A 252 -7.42 3.37 19.10
N LEU A 253 -7.88 4.50 18.58
CA LEU A 253 -8.09 5.71 19.39
C LEU A 253 -9.30 5.59 20.32
N CYS A 254 -10.42 5.02 19.87
CA CYS A 254 -11.62 4.85 20.69
C CYS A 254 -11.43 3.83 21.81
N THR A 255 -10.56 2.85 21.65
CA THR A 255 -10.20 1.89 22.69
C THR A 255 -9.15 2.40 23.66
N GLY A 256 -8.49 3.54 23.37
CA GLY A 256 -7.46 4.14 24.21
C GLY A 256 -6.10 3.44 24.14
N GLN A 257 -5.93 2.43 23.30
CA GLN A 257 -4.71 1.60 23.25
C GLN A 257 -3.46 2.39 22.87
N LEU A 258 -3.60 3.50 22.15
CA LEU A 258 -2.46 4.37 21.84
C LEU A 258 -1.87 5.03 23.08
N HIS A 259 -2.65 5.33 24.12
CA HIS A 259 -2.17 5.89 25.39
C HIS A 259 -1.48 4.86 26.28
N GLU A 260 -1.96 3.62 26.23
CA GLU A 260 -1.37 2.49 26.94
C GLU A 260 -0.17 1.90 26.21
N TYR A 261 0.06 2.35 24.98
CA TYR A 261 1.10 1.85 24.10
C TYR A 261 2.48 2.09 24.70
N ASN A 262 3.13 1.02 25.10
CA ASN A 262 4.55 1.03 25.44
C ASN A 262 5.33 0.86 24.12
N GLN A 263 6.30 1.72 23.82
CA GLN A 263 7.07 1.81 22.55
C GLN A 263 7.70 0.48 22.07
N SER A 264 7.44 -0.62 22.73
CA SER A 264 7.91 -1.97 22.41
C SER A 264 7.02 -2.76 21.45
N LEU A 265 5.77 -2.33 21.21
CA LEU A 265 4.84 -3.05 20.33
C LEU A 265 5.00 -2.64 18.85
N THR A 266 4.77 -3.56 17.95
CA THR A 266 4.69 -3.25 16.51
C THR A 266 3.35 -2.63 16.16
N ALA A 267 3.24 -2.02 14.97
CA ALA A 267 1.98 -1.47 14.50
C ALA A 267 0.85 -2.52 14.39
N ALA A 268 1.19 -3.75 13.99
CA ALA A 268 0.25 -4.86 13.92
C ALA A 268 -0.26 -5.25 15.31
N GLU A 269 0.62 -5.31 16.31
CA GLU A 269 0.27 -5.59 17.70
C GLU A 269 -0.61 -4.50 18.31
N LEU A 270 -0.44 -3.23 17.91
CA LEU A 270 -1.30 -2.13 18.35
C LEU A 270 -2.74 -2.31 17.87
N THR A 271 -2.94 -2.67 16.60
CA THR A 271 -4.26 -2.98 16.07
C THR A 271 -4.85 -4.22 16.77
N GLN A 272 -4.05 -5.26 16.99
CA GLN A 272 -4.49 -6.43 17.75
C GLN A 272 -4.93 -6.08 19.17
N ALA A 273 -4.17 -5.26 19.90
CA ALA A 273 -4.52 -4.83 21.25
C ALA A 273 -5.85 -4.06 21.27
N ALA A 274 -6.12 -3.21 20.28
CA ALA A 274 -7.39 -2.51 20.15
C ALA A 274 -8.56 -3.49 20.01
N PHE A 275 -8.45 -4.50 19.16
CA PHE A 275 -9.50 -5.50 18.98
C PHE A 275 -9.59 -6.47 20.17
N GLU A 276 -8.48 -6.81 20.79
CA GLU A 276 -8.45 -7.66 21.99
C GLU A 276 -9.14 -6.99 23.19
N SER A 277 -8.99 -5.67 23.33
CA SER A 277 -9.68 -4.91 24.38
C SER A 277 -11.22 -4.99 24.29
N ALA A 278 -11.75 -5.13 23.06
CA ALA A 278 -13.20 -5.19 22.82
C ALA A 278 -13.74 -6.64 22.75
N TYR A 279 -12.98 -7.56 22.16
CA TYR A 279 -13.43 -8.92 21.85
C TYR A 279 -12.68 -10.00 22.64
N GLY A 280 -11.80 -9.62 23.58
CA GLY A 280 -10.90 -10.55 24.25
C GLY A 280 -9.94 -11.21 23.25
N HIS A 281 -9.36 -12.35 23.64
CA HIS A 281 -8.38 -13.06 22.79
C HIS A 281 -8.88 -13.38 21.37
N PHE A 282 -10.20 -13.49 21.16
CA PHE A 282 -10.77 -13.64 19.82
C PHE A 282 -10.44 -12.44 18.92
N GLY A 283 -10.34 -11.22 19.47
CA GLY A 283 -9.95 -10.03 18.72
C GLY A 283 -8.54 -10.11 18.15
N ALA A 284 -7.58 -10.63 18.94
CA ALA A 284 -6.21 -10.85 18.48
C ALA A 284 -6.15 -11.88 17.34
N ILE A 285 -6.89 -13.00 17.47
CA ILE A 285 -7.00 -14.03 16.43
C ILE A 285 -7.63 -13.46 15.16
N PHE A 286 -8.72 -12.69 15.30
CA PHE A 286 -9.42 -12.09 14.19
C PHE A 286 -8.50 -11.16 13.38
N ILE A 287 -7.75 -10.29 14.05
CA ILE A 287 -6.79 -9.40 13.37
C ILE A 287 -5.63 -10.17 12.75
N ALA A 288 -5.11 -11.22 13.39
CA ALA A 288 -4.06 -12.04 12.79
C ALA A 288 -4.53 -12.68 11.46
N ILE A 289 -5.76 -13.17 11.40
CA ILE A 289 -6.35 -13.73 10.18
C ILE A 289 -6.59 -12.64 9.12
N CYS A 290 -7.16 -11.49 9.50
CA CYS A 290 -7.34 -10.36 8.60
C CYS A 290 -5.99 -9.88 8.04
N MET A 291 -4.99 -9.70 8.90
CA MET A 291 -3.63 -9.30 8.52
C MET A 291 -3.00 -10.30 7.54
N PHE A 292 -3.18 -11.62 7.77
CA PHE A 292 -2.70 -12.62 6.82
C PHE A 292 -3.29 -12.38 5.44
N PHE A 293 -4.58 -12.25 5.31
CA PHE A 293 -5.23 -12.08 4.01
C PHE A 293 -4.85 -10.76 3.34
N PHE A 294 -4.86 -9.66 4.10
CA PHE A 294 -4.48 -8.34 3.61
C PHE A 294 -3.02 -8.32 3.14
N ALA A 295 -2.07 -8.67 4.03
CA ALA A 295 -0.66 -8.63 3.70
C ALA A 295 -0.28 -9.64 2.62
N PHE A 296 -0.93 -10.80 2.60
CA PHE A 296 -0.70 -11.81 1.58
C PHE A 296 -1.16 -11.35 0.20
N SER A 297 -2.32 -10.69 0.10
CA SER A 297 -2.78 -10.10 -1.17
C SER A 297 -1.82 -9.00 -1.66
N THR A 298 -1.29 -8.19 -0.74
CA THR A 298 -0.28 -7.17 -1.06
C THR A 298 1.03 -7.79 -1.55
N ILE A 299 1.52 -8.86 -0.92
CA ILE A 299 2.70 -9.61 -1.39
C ILE A 299 2.52 -10.03 -2.85
N ILE A 300 1.34 -10.53 -3.20
CA ILE A 300 1.02 -10.97 -4.55
C ILE A 300 0.99 -9.79 -5.53
N GLY A 301 0.35 -8.68 -5.17
CA GLY A 301 0.25 -7.48 -5.99
C GLY A 301 1.61 -6.82 -6.22
N TRP A 302 2.41 -6.66 -5.17
CA TRP A 302 3.73 -6.05 -5.26
C TRP A 302 4.75 -6.93 -5.99
N TYR A 303 4.64 -8.24 -5.85
CA TYR A 303 5.39 -9.17 -6.72
C TYR A 303 5.06 -8.93 -8.20
N PHE A 304 3.77 -8.80 -8.56
CA PHE A 304 3.35 -8.53 -9.93
C PHE A 304 3.96 -7.23 -10.47
N PHE A 305 3.98 -6.14 -9.70
CA PHE A 305 4.61 -4.90 -10.11
C PHE A 305 6.11 -5.08 -10.35
N GLY A 306 6.80 -5.75 -9.45
CA GLY A 306 8.22 -6.08 -9.62
C GLY A 306 8.48 -6.98 -10.82
N GLU A 307 7.71 -8.05 -11.01
CA GLU A 307 7.83 -8.97 -12.14
C GLU A 307 7.70 -8.26 -13.49
N LYS A 308 6.69 -7.39 -13.65
CA LYS A 308 6.52 -6.62 -14.91
C LYS A 308 7.73 -5.75 -15.21
N ASN A 309 8.36 -5.17 -14.19
CA ASN A 309 9.58 -4.37 -14.38
C ASN A 309 10.82 -5.22 -14.61
N VAL A 310 10.95 -6.38 -13.98
CA VAL A 310 12.04 -7.33 -14.28
C VAL A 310 11.94 -7.84 -15.72
N ARG A 311 10.75 -8.15 -16.22
CA ARG A 311 10.54 -8.48 -17.65
C ARG A 311 10.91 -7.32 -18.56
N TYR A 312 10.59 -6.07 -18.18
CA TYR A 312 10.99 -4.88 -18.92
C TYR A 312 12.51 -4.72 -18.99
N LEU A 313 13.24 -5.05 -17.91
CA LEU A 313 14.70 -4.97 -17.86
C LEU A 313 15.38 -6.06 -18.70
N PHE A 314 14.88 -7.29 -18.65
CA PHE A 314 15.49 -8.49 -19.25
C PHE A 314 14.73 -8.97 -20.49
N LYS A 315 14.56 -8.11 -21.48
CA LYS A 315 13.78 -8.37 -22.72
C LYS A 315 14.20 -9.60 -23.50
N HIS A 316 15.46 -10.02 -23.41
CA HIS A 316 15.96 -11.18 -24.15
C HIS A 316 15.57 -12.52 -23.51
N HIS A 317 15.36 -12.55 -22.19
CA HIS A 317 15.01 -13.75 -21.44
C HIS A 317 13.99 -13.45 -20.31
N PRO A 318 12.84 -12.84 -20.63
CA PRO A 318 11.93 -12.33 -19.62
C PRO A 318 11.29 -13.42 -18.76
N ALA A 319 11.02 -14.60 -19.33
CA ALA A 319 10.46 -15.74 -18.60
C ALA A 319 11.46 -16.31 -17.57
N VAL A 320 12.74 -16.37 -17.92
CA VAL A 320 13.80 -16.82 -16.99
C VAL A 320 13.99 -15.80 -15.89
N ALA A 321 14.08 -14.51 -16.25
CA ALA A 321 14.25 -13.42 -15.30
C ALA A 321 13.09 -13.38 -14.28
N ALA A 322 11.85 -13.56 -14.72
CA ALA A 322 10.67 -13.61 -13.85
C ALA A 322 10.75 -14.80 -12.86
N LYS A 323 11.16 -15.99 -13.30
CA LYS A 323 11.32 -17.16 -12.42
C LYS A 323 12.42 -16.95 -11.38
N VAL A 324 13.57 -16.39 -11.81
CA VAL A 324 14.68 -16.07 -10.89
C VAL A 324 14.22 -15.02 -9.87
N TYR A 325 13.51 -13.99 -10.33
CA TYR A 325 12.96 -12.97 -9.46
C TYR A 325 11.94 -13.56 -8.44
N ALA A 326 11.04 -14.43 -8.89
CA ALA A 326 10.11 -15.13 -8.00
C ALA A 326 10.86 -15.91 -6.89
N ALA A 327 11.92 -16.63 -7.24
CA ALA A 327 12.73 -17.36 -6.26
C ALA A 327 13.39 -16.40 -5.25
N ILE A 328 13.91 -15.26 -5.72
CA ILE A 328 14.49 -14.22 -4.84
C ILE A 328 13.43 -13.66 -3.90
N VAL A 329 12.25 -13.30 -4.41
CA VAL A 329 11.15 -12.76 -3.59
C VAL A 329 10.73 -13.76 -2.51
N VAL A 330 10.59 -15.04 -2.84
CA VAL A 330 10.27 -16.11 -1.86
C VAL A 330 11.31 -16.17 -0.73
N VAL A 331 12.60 -16.07 -1.05
CA VAL A 331 13.65 -16.00 -0.02
C VAL A 331 13.52 -14.74 0.84
N PHE A 332 13.25 -13.59 0.23
CA PHE A 332 13.08 -12.33 0.96
C PHE A 332 11.85 -12.33 1.87
N ILE A 333 10.77 -13.02 1.50
CA ILE A 333 9.60 -13.24 2.38
C ILE A 333 10.01 -13.96 3.66
N VAL A 334 10.78 -15.05 3.54
CA VAL A 334 11.27 -15.81 4.72
C VAL A 334 12.23 -14.96 5.56
N VAL A 335 13.19 -14.29 4.92
CA VAL A 335 14.15 -13.43 5.62
C VAL A 335 13.43 -12.29 6.34
N GLY A 336 12.46 -11.64 5.67
CA GLY A 336 11.68 -10.54 6.22
C GLY A 336 10.92 -10.90 7.49
N SER A 337 10.37 -12.12 7.56
CA SER A 337 9.64 -12.59 8.75
C SER A 337 10.49 -12.66 10.02
N MET A 338 11.82 -12.77 9.87
CA MET A 338 12.77 -12.96 10.97
C MET A 338 13.52 -11.69 11.37
N LEU A 339 13.47 -10.65 10.53
CA LEU A 339 14.23 -9.43 10.78
C LEU A 339 13.50 -8.50 11.77
N LYS A 340 14.28 -7.57 12.35
CA LYS A 340 13.73 -6.52 13.19
C LYS A 340 12.86 -5.58 12.35
N VAL A 341 11.69 -5.23 12.89
CA VAL A 341 10.68 -4.37 12.25
C VAL A 341 11.29 -3.06 11.73
N ASP A 342 12.10 -2.37 12.55
CA ASP A 342 12.71 -1.09 12.17
C ASP A 342 13.61 -1.20 10.93
N LEU A 343 14.39 -2.29 10.84
CA LEU A 343 15.28 -2.50 9.69
C LEU A 343 14.47 -2.69 8.41
N VAL A 344 13.40 -3.49 8.48
CA VAL A 344 12.54 -3.80 7.32
C VAL A 344 11.83 -2.54 6.84
N TRP A 345 11.29 -1.72 7.77
CA TRP A 345 10.66 -0.46 7.43
C TRP A 345 11.66 0.56 6.85
N ASN A 346 12.84 0.71 7.44
CA ASN A 346 13.85 1.66 6.95
C ASN A 346 14.32 1.33 5.53
N LEU A 347 14.48 0.04 5.22
CA LEU A 347 14.83 -0.41 3.86
C LEU A 347 13.69 -0.12 2.88
N SER A 348 12.46 -0.44 3.25
CA SER A 348 11.28 -0.16 2.42
C SER A 348 11.14 1.35 2.15
N ASP A 349 11.23 2.19 3.17
CA ASP A 349 11.11 3.64 3.06
C ASP A 349 12.19 4.26 2.18
N LEU A 350 13.43 3.78 2.29
CA LEU A 350 14.54 4.25 1.46
C LEU A 350 14.25 4.00 -0.02
N PHE A 351 13.90 2.77 -0.40
CA PHE A 351 13.69 2.42 -1.80
C PHE A 351 12.40 2.99 -2.36
N ASN A 352 11.33 3.10 -1.55
CA ASN A 352 10.10 3.78 -1.92
C ASN A 352 10.36 5.27 -2.22
N SER A 353 11.10 5.96 -1.35
CA SER A 353 11.45 7.37 -1.56
C SER A 353 12.26 7.59 -2.83
N LEU A 354 13.21 6.71 -3.11
CA LEU A 354 14.01 6.77 -4.35
C LEU A 354 13.16 6.49 -5.59
N MET A 355 12.18 5.59 -5.51
CA MET A 355 11.30 5.21 -6.62
C MET A 355 10.36 6.34 -7.04
N VAL A 356 9.91 7.16 -6.09
CA VAL A 356 9.03 8.31 -6.34
C VAL A 356 9.69 9.33 -7.28
N ILE A 357 11.01 9.55 -7.17
CA ILE A 357 11.72 10.59 -7.93
C ILE A 357 11.57 10.42 -9.46
N PRO A 358 11.96 9.29 -10.08
CA PRO A 358 11.81 9.11 -11.52
C PRO A 358 10.34 9.11 -11.97
N ASN A 359 9.41 8.66 -11.13
CA ASN A 359 8.00 8.70 -11.43
C ASN A 359 7.48 10.13 -11.52
N VAL A 360 7.70 10.96 -10.50
CA VAL A 360 7.27 12.37 -10.47
C VAL A 360 7.87 13.15 -11.64
N LEU A 361 9.13 12.92 -11.99
CA LEU A 361 9.74 13.53 -13.18
C LEU A 361 8.98 13.17 -14.45
N GLY A 362 8.57 11.91 -14.59
CA GLY A 362 7.76 11.44 -15.72
C GLY A 362 6.39 12.11 -15.77
N LEU A 363 5.68 12.17 -14.63
CA LEU A 363 4.38 12.82 -14.52
C LEU A 363 4.44 14.31 -14.84
N TRP A 364 5.44 14.99 -14.31
CA TRP A 364 5.63 16.42 -14.58
C TRP A 364 5.87 16.70 -16.06
N ALA A 365 6.74 15.94 -16.70
CA ALA A 365 7.00 16.09 -18.14
C ALA A 365 5.77 15.80 -19.01
N LEU A 366 4.84 14.96 -18.55
CA LEU A 366 3.62 14.59 -19.26
C LEU A 366 2.37 15.33 -18.76
N SER A 367 2.52 16.37 -17.94
CA SER A 367 1.39 17.12 -17.38
C SER A 367 0.46 17.71 -18.45
N ASN A 368 1.01 18.24 -19.54
CA ASN A 368 0.23 18.73 -20.67
C ASN A 368 -0.55 17.60 -21.38
N VAL A 369 0.07 16.42 -21.51
CA VAL A 369 -0.59 15.26 -22.12
C VAL A 369 -1.75 14.79 -21.25
N ALA A 370 -1.59 14.78 -19.92
CA ALA A 370 -2.65 14.46 -18.97
C ALA A 370 -3.81 15.49 -19.04
N LYS A 371 -3.47 16.78 -19.18
CA LYS A 371 -4.46 17.84 -19.40
C LYS A 371 -5.23 17.64 -20.68
N ASP A 372 -4.55 17.37 -21.80
CA ASP A 372 -5.19 17.13 -23.08
C ASP A 372 -6.15 15.93 -23.03
N LEU A 373 -5.74 14.83 -22.34
CA LEU A 373 -6.61 13.67 -22.10
C LEU A 373 -7.87 14.05 -21.31
N TYR A 374 -7.71 14.86 -20.26
CA TYR A 374 -8.82 15.30 -19.44
C TYR A 374 -9.78 16.23 -20.22
N ASP A 375 -9.25 17.15 -21.03
CA ASP A 375 -10.05 18.05 -21.86
C ASP A 375 -10.80 17.31 -22.98
N ASP A 376 -10.20 16.23 -23.53
CA ASP A 376 -10.87 15.35 -24.49
C ASP A 376 -11.99 14.53 -23.81
N TRP A 377 -11.70 13.97 -22.65
CA TRP A 377 -12.67 13.22 -21.86
C TRP A 377 -13.91 14.05 -21.49
N LYS A 378 -13.75 15.32 -21.13
CA LYS A 378 -14.86 16.24 -20.83
C LYS A 378 -15.78 16.50 -22.02
N LYS A 379 -15.27 16.40 -23.24
CA LYS A 379 -16.07 16.62 -24.47
C LYS A 379 -16.90 15.39 -24.84
N GLN A 380 -16.63 14.23 -24.25
CA GLN A 380 -17.43 13.05 -24.51
C GLN A 380 -18.83 13.22 -23.94
N PRO A 381 -19.90 12.83 -24.69
CA PRO A 381 -21.24 12.88 -24.16
C PRO A 381 -21.32 12.03 -22.89
N ALA A 382 -21.97 12.56 -21.85
CA ALA A 382 -22.19 11.83 -20.60
C ALA A 382 -22.79 10.47 -20.94
N LYS A 383 -22.04 9.40 -20.70
CA LYS A 383 -22.56 8.04 -20.81
C LYS A 383 -23.58 7.87 -19.71
N VAL A 384 -24.85 8.08 -20.03
CA VAL A 384 -25.94 7.65 -19.15
C VAL A 384 -25.87 6.12 -19.12
N LYS A 385 -25.39 5.60 -18.02
CA LYS A 385 -25.51 4.19 -17.66
C LYS A 385 -26.61 4.04 -16.62
#